data_1ae94b44e2df1ddf0a706cef8247b230
#
_entry.id   1ae94b44e2df1ddf0a706cef8247b230
#
_cell.length_a   1.000
_cell.length_b   1.000
_cell.length_c   1.000
_cell.angle_alpha   90.00
_cell.angle_beta   90.00
_cell.angle_gamma   90.00
#
_symmetry.space_group_name_H-M   'P 1'
#
loop_
_entity.id
_entity.type
_entity.pdbx_description
1 polymer ?
#
loop_
_entity_poly.entity_id
_entity_poly.type
_entity_poly.pdbx_seq_one_letter_code
_entity_poly.pdbx_strand_id
1 'polypeptide(L)'
;MELLDVIDEEGNVLGTKDRKEVYKDGDLHRTVHIWIINSKKELLVQKRSPKKDTYPNLWAISTAGHVKAGDTNIKTALREVKEELGIKAKAPDLEYLFSVRRKEEDSHAKINTIDDVYLLEADLDVEETKLQFTELTDIKYVYYEYLEQIFKNNDPDYVPNCEEHKLLFKYLHDKFDEHDSIGVLYKTEHEYSYSEHMKLHNLLYRRNILINIIAIMMTIIVICNAIIYGITSQLLPFNMALILAIVYLELLIYLPKYRFKKAYESNLIFKEVIYTYTFYEEYFNIKTKQMNLKVFYGQLYKIIETSDNYYLFTSNENYYVITKNNIDSSFNTFISNKVTCPYIVYGRGL
;
A
#
# COMPACT_ATOMS: atom_id res chain seq x y z
N MET A 1 -39.02 2.13 -8.58
CA MET A 1 -39.22 0.67 -8.70
C MET A 1 -38.19 0.15 -9.68
N GLU A 2 -37.29 -0.68 -9.23
CA GLU A 2 -36.24 -1.30 -10.06
C GLU A 2 -36.62 -2.77 -10.30
N LEU A 3 -36.93 -3.11 -11.55
CA LEU A 3 -37.30 -4.46 -11.95
C LEU A 3 -36.07 -5.23 -12.39
N LEU A 4 -35.89 -6.45 -11.86
CA LEU A 4 -34.81 -7.36 -12.18
C LEU A 4 -35.39 -8.65 -12.78
N ASP A 5 -34.67 -9.24 -13.73
CA ASP A 5 -34.98 -10.57 -14.23
C ASP A 5 -34.45 -11.62 -13.22
N VAL A 6 -35.37 -12.49 -12.78
CA VAL A 6 -35.05 -13.70 -12.02
C VAL A 6 -34.66 -14.79 -13.01
N ILE A 7 -33.53 -15.46 -12.79
CA ILE A 7 -32.95 -16.44 -13.71
C ILE A 7 -32.77 -17.81 -13.02
N ASP A 8 -32.65 -18.86 -13.82
CA ASP A 8 -32.21 -20.18 -13.36
C ASP A 8 -30.67 -20.30 -13.36
N GLU A 9 -30.16 -21.47 -12.98
CA GLU A 9 -28.68 -21.72 -12.95
C GLU A 9 -28.07 -21.73 -14.36
N GLU A 10 -28.84 -21.97 -15.40
CA GLU A 10 -28.47 -21.93 -16.82
C GLU A 10 -28.54 -20.50 -17.39
N GLY A 11 -29.09 -19.55 -16.63
CA GLY A 11 -29.21 -18.13 -17.00
C GLY A 11 -30.46 -17.79 -17.80
N ASN A 12 -31.45 -18.73 -17.90
CA ASN A 12 -32.74 -18.46 -18.53
C ASN A 12 -33.61 -17.60 -17.62
N VAL A 13 -34.36 -16.66 -18.21
CA VAL A 13 -35.25 -15.78 -17.45
C VAL A 13 -36.52 -16.57 -17.05
N LEU A 14 -36.75 -16.66 -15.74
CA LEU A 14 -37.93 -17.29 -15.14
C LEU A 14 -39.09 -16.31 -14.94
N GLY A 15 -38.78 -15.04 -14.79
CA GLY A 15 -39.73 -13.96 -14.56
C GLY A 15 -39.04 -12.66 -14.14
N THR A 16 -39.85 -11.66 -13.83
CA THR A 16 -39.37 -10.33 -13.43
C THR A 16 -40.00 -9.95 -12.08
N LYS A 17 -39.20 -9.48 -11.15
CA LYS A 17 -39.62 -9.02 -9.83
C LYS A 17 -39.03 -7.65 -9.47
N ASP A 18 -39.64 -6.98 -8.50
CA ASP A 18 -39.03 -5.81 -7.89
C ASP A 18 -37.76 -6.21 -7.11
N ARG A 19 -36.73 -5.39 -7.19
CA ARG A 19 -35.45 -5.64 -6.52
C ARG A 19 -35.59 -6.01 -5.04
N LYS A 20 -36.52 -5.38 -4.31
CA LYS A 20 -36.74 -5.68 -2.88
C LYS A 20 -37.28 -7.08 -2.67
N GLU A 21 -38.15 -7.55 -3.57
CA GLU A 21 -38.68 -8.92 -3.52
C GLU A 21 -37.61 -9.94 -3.88
N VAL A 22 -36.80 -9.67 -4.91
CA VAL A 22 -35.66 -10.51 -5.29
C VAL A 22 -34.69 -10.73 -4.12
N TYR A 23 -34.34 -9.66 -3.40
CA TYR A 23 -33.46 -9.76 -2.22
C TYR A 23 -34.12 -10.44 -1.02
N LYS A 24 -35.42 -10.24 -0.81
CA LYS A 24 -36.18 -10.90 0.25
C LYS A 24 -36.28 -12.40 0.02
N ASP A 25 -36.58 -12.77 -1.21
CA ASP A 25 -36.80 -14.18 -1.59
C ASP A 25 -35.47 -14.92 -1.81
N GLY A 26 -34.40 -14.19 -2.12
CA GLY A 26 -33.08 -14.73 -2.46
C GLY A 26 -33.02 -15.30 -3.88
N ASP A 27 -33.81 -14.70 -4.79
CA ASP A 27 -33.86 -15.12 -6.19
C ASP A 27 -32.53 -14.82 -6.90
N LEU A 28 -32.16 -15.74 -7.79
CA LEU A 28 -30.99 -15.58 -8.62
C LEU A 28 -31.21 -14.49 -9.68
N HIS A 29 -30.29 -13.55 -9.77
CA HIS A 29 -30.31 -12.46 -10.74
C HIS A 29 -28.89 -12.06 -11.18
N ARG A 30 -28.76 -11.18 -12.17
CA ARG A 30 -27.46 -10.74 -12.70
C ARG A 30 -27.07 -9.37 -12.18
N THR A 31 -25.78 -9.24 -11.93
CA THR A 31 -25.11 -7.94 -11.71
C THR A 31 -23.93 -7.81 -12.65
N VAL A 32 -23.46 -6.59 -12.86
CA VAL A 32 -22.22 -6.30 -13.57
C VAL A 32 -21.25 -5.64 -12.63
N HIS A 33 -20.02 -6.09 -12.66
CA HIS A 33 -18.90 -5.56 -11.90
C HIS A 33 -17.87 -5.02 -12.89
N ILE A 34 -17.48 -3.78 -12.73
CA ILE A 34 -16.52 -3.13 -13.62
C ILE A 34 -15.31 -2.68 -12.80
N TRP A 35 -14.16 -3.23 -13.15
CA TRP A 35 -12.87 -2.77 -12.68
C TRP A 35 -12.28 -1.80 -13.72
N ILE A 36 -11.76 -0.67 -13.25
CA ILE A 36 -11.13 0.33 -14.11
C ILE A 36 -9.65 0.34 -13.76
N ILE A 37 -8.81 0.17 -14.78
CA ILE A 37 -7.36 0.18 -14.63
C ILE A 37 -6.76 1.28 -15.51
N ASN A 38 -5.78 2.00 -14.96
CA ASN A 38 -5.08 3.04 -15.71
C ASN A 38 -3.79 2.50 -16.38
N SER A 39 -3.16 3.34 -17.20
CA SER A 39 -1.89 3.03 -17.87
C SER A 39 -0.73 2.72 -16.91
N LYS A 40 -0.85 3.09 -15.62
CA LYS A 40 0.13 2.81 -14.56
C LYS A 40 -0.15 1.50 -13.82
N LYS A 41 -1.06 0.66 -14.34
CA LYS A 41 -1.48 -0.60 -13.71
C LYS A 41 -2.12 -0.38 -12.31
N GLU A 42 -2.76 0.77 -12.09
CA GLU A 42 -3.49 1.07 -10.87
C GLU A 42 -4.99 0.85 -11.10
N LEU A 43 -5.65 0.13 -10.18
CA LEU A 43 -7.08 -0.08 -10.17
C LEU A 43 -7.79 1.07 -9.45
N LEU A 44 -8.83 1.60 -10.07
CA LEU A 44 -9.71 2.56 -9.43
C LEU A 44 -10.58 1.83 -8.41
N VAL A 45 -10.57 2.30 -7.17
CA VAL A 45 -11.49 1.85 -6.11
C VAL A 45 -12.37 3.00 -5.67
N GLN A 46 -13.64 2.69 -5.34
CA GLN A 46 -14.60 3.67 -4.83
C GLN A 46 -14.85 3.46 -3.34
N LYS A 47 -15.05 4.56 -2.60
CA LYS A 47 -15.55 4.52 -1.23
C LYS A 47 -17.06 4.56 -1.24
N ARG A 48 -17.68 3.49 -0.77
CA ARG A 48 -19.15 3.33 -0.74
C ARG A 48 -19.80 4.38 0.14
N SER A 49 -20.93 4.90 -0.31
CA SER A 49 -21.73 5.85 0.48
C SER A 49 -22.14 5.25 1.84
N PRO A 50 -22.16 6.03 2.94
CA PRO A 50 -22.66 5.58 4.24
C PRO A 50 -24.14 5.18 4.20
N LYS A 51 -24.87 5.50 3.12
CA LYS A 51 -26.29 5.16 2.93
C LYS A 51 -26.52 3.80 2.28
N LYS A 52 -25.44 3.09 1.88
CA LYS A 52 -25.55 1.77 1.28
C LYS A 52 -25.92 0.72 2.31
N ASP A 53 -26.81 -0.20 1.94
CA ASP A 53 -27.28 -1.30 2.78
C ASP A 53 -26.18 -2.32 3.09
N THR A 54 -25.21 -2.49 2.16
CA THR A 54 -24.10 -3.43 2.30
C THR A 54 -22.78 -2.70 2.27
N TYR A 55 -21.87 -3.02 3.21
CA TYR A 55 -20.51 -2.48 3.29
C TYR A 55 -20.41 -0.95 3.21
N PRO A 56 -21.19 -0.16 4.00
CA PRO A 56 -21.12 1.30 4.00
C PRO A 56 -19.73 1.78 4.44
N ASN A 57 -19.26 2.88 3.84
CA ASN A 57 -17.95 3.52 4.11
C ASN A 57 -16.71 2.67 3.79
N LEU A 58 -16.83 1.50 3.19
CA LEU A 58 -15.69 0.69 2.78
C LEU A 58 -15.26 0.99 1.34
N TRP A 59 -13.97 0.77 1.07
CA TRP A 59 -13.42 0.78 -0.27
C TRP A 59 -13.79 -0.51 -1.00
N ALA A 60 -14.23 -0.37 -2.23
CA ALA A 60 -14.73 -1.47 -3.06
C ALA A 60 -14.29 -1.32 -4.52
N ILE A 61 -14.78 -2.19 -5.37
CA ILE A 61 -14.67 -2.18 -6.84
C ILE A 61 -14.96 -0.80 -7.45
N SER A 62 -14.49 -0.54 -8.67
CA SER A 62 -14.66 0.76 -9.33
C SER A 62 -16.12 1.16 -9.51
N THR A 63 -16.97 0.28 -10.05
CA THR A 63 -18.43 0.44 -10.13
C THR A 63 -19.14 -0.89 -10.31
N ALA A 64 -20.38 -0.99 -9.88
CA ALA A 64 -21.21 -2.19 -10.00
C ALA A 64 -22.71 -1.84 -10.07
N GLY A 65 -23.47 -2.66 -10.78
CA GLY A 65 -24.91 -2.42 -10.87
C GLY A 65 -25.72 -3.67 -11.23
N HIS A 66 -27.04 -3.59 -10.97
CA HIS A 66 -27.98 -4.64 -11.33
C HIS A 66 -28.37 -4.55 -12.81
N VAL A 67 -28.44 -5.71 -13.43
CA VAL A 67 -28.99 -5.83 -14.77
C VAL A 67 -30.50 -5.72 -14.68
N LYS A 68 -31.05 -4.58 -15.13
CA LYS A 68 -32.48 -4.34 -15.13
C LYS A 68 -33.19 -5.30 -16.09
N ALA A 69 -34.45 -5.61 -15.80
CA ALA A 69 -35.26 -6.49 -16.64
C ALA A 69 -35.22 -6.06 -18.12
N GLY A 70 -34.86 -7.03 -18.98
CA GLY A 70 -34.70 -6.82 -20.42
C GLY A 70 -33.44 -6.05 -20.87
N ASP A 71 -32.54 -5.64 -19.97
CA ASP A 71 -31.26 -5.04 -20.33
C ASP A 71 -30.19 -6.13 -20.55
N THR A 72 -29.19 -5.79 -21.36
CA THR A 72 -27.99 -6.62 -21.50
C THR A 72 -26.91 -6.19 -20.47
N ASN A 73 -26.01 -7.11 -20.13
CA ASN A 73 -24.89 -6.84 -19.21
C ASN A 73 -24.03 -5.66 -19.69
N ILE A 74 -23.67 -5.64 -20.98
CA ILE A 74 -22.90 -4.54 -21.60
C ILE A 74 -23.62 -3.19 -21.48
N LYS A 75 -24.94 -3.16 -21.76
CA LYS A 75 -25.75 -1.95 -21.64
C LYS A 75 -25.76 -1.45 -20.20
N THR A 76 -25.88 -2.35 -19.24
CA THR A 76 -25.84 -2.06 -17.82
C THR A 76 -24.45 -1.52 -17.42
N ALA A 77 -23.38 -2.20 -17.81
CA ALA A 77 -22.01 -1.77 -17.49
C ALA A 77 -21.70 -0.34 -17.99
N LEU A 78 -22.08 -0.05 -19.24
CA LEU A 78 -21.91 1.30 -19.81
C LEU A 78 -22.75 2.36 -19.08
N ARG A 79 -23.94 1.99 -18.61
CA ARG A 79 -24.81 2.88 -17.85
C ARG A 79 -24.19 3.20 -16.50
N GLU A 80 -23.75 2.19 -15.74
CA GLU A 80 -23.15 2.38 -14.40
C GLU A 80 -21.87 3.22 -14.45
N VAL A 81 -20.95 2.90 -15.37
CA VAL A 81 -19.71 3.67 -15.58
C VAL A 81 -20.02 5.15 -15.87
N LYS A 82 -21.09 5.43 -16.64
CA LYS A 82 -21.51 6.78 -16.94
C LYS A 82 -22.21 7.46 -15.78
N GLU A 83 -23.11 6.76 -15.08
CA GLU A 83 -23.92 7.33 -13.99
C GLU A 83 -23.08 7.60 -12.74
N GLU A 84 -22.25 6.65 -12.31
CA GLU A 84 -21.46 6.77 -11.08
C GLU A 84 -20.19 7.61 -11.25
N LEU A 85 -19.50 7.51 -12.40
CA LEU A 85 -18.18 8.09 -12.62
C LEU A 85 -18.12 9.10 -13.78
N GLY A 86 -19.24 9.33 -14.50
CA GLY A 86 -19.29 10.28 -15.60
C GLY A 86 -18.52 9.87 -16.87
N ILE A 87 -18.02 8.63 -16.93
CA ILE A 87 -17.18 8.15 -18.04
C ILE A 87 -18.05 7.77 -19.24
N LYS A 88 -17.63 8.18 -20.43
CA LYS A 88 -18.26 7.82 -21.70
C LYS A 88 -17.49 6.70 -22.38
N ALA A 89 -17.73 5.47 -21.97
CA ALA A 89 -17.17 4.27 -22.60
C ALA A 89 -18.10 3.73 -23.70
N LYS A 90 -17.54 2.89 -24.58
CA LYS A 90 -18.26 2.16 -25.63
C LYS A 90 -18.13 0.65 -25.35
N ALA A 91 -19.02 -0.15 -25.95
CA ALA A 91 -19.00 -1.61 -25.76
C ALA A 91 -17.63 -2.27 -26.06
N PRO A 92 -16.88 -1.89 -27.11
CA PRO A 92 -15.56 -2.46 -27.35
C PRO A 92 -14.48 -2.08 -26.31
N ASP A 93 -14.72 -1.05 -25.49
CA ASP A 93 -13.77 -0.62 -24.44
C ASP A 93 -13.88 -1.50 -23.19
N LEU A 94 -14.96 -2.28 -23.07
CA LEU A 94 -15.22 -3.18 -21.95
C LEU A 94 -14.75 -4.60 -22.29
N GLU A 95 -13.68 -5.04 -21.65
CA GLU A 95 -13.20 -6.42 -21.75
C GLU A 95 -13.94 -7.30 -20.74
N TYR A 96 -14.69 -8.31 -21.22
CA TYR A 96 -15.29 -9.32 -20.33
C TYR A 96 -14.21 -10.26 -19.82
N LEU A 97 -14.15 -10.46 -18.50
CA LEU A 97 -13.16 -11.31 -17.86
C LEU A 97 -13.73 -12.70 -17.51
N PHE A 98 -14.75 -12.72 -16.68
CA PHE A 98 -15.39 -13.95 -16.17
C PHE A 98 -16.70 -13.63 -15.46
N SER A 99 -17.45 -14.68 -15.11
CA SER A 99 -18.59 -14.57 -14.20
C SER A 99 -18.30 -15.30 -12.89
N VAL A 100 -18.78 -14.73 -11.77
CA VAL A 100 -18.68 -15.33 -10.43
C VAL A 100 -20.06 -15.51 -9.84
N ARG A 101 -20.30 -16.68 -9.26
CA ARG A 101 -21.48 -16.93 -8.45
C ARG A 101 -21.26 -16.40 -7.05
N ARG A 102 -22.13 -15.48 -6.59
CA ARG A 102 -22.10 -14.99 -5.22
C ARG A 102 -23.40 -15.35 -4.49
N LYS A 103 -23.25 -15.96 -3.32
CA LYS A 103 -24.36 -16.29 -2.45
C LYS A 103 -24.01 -15.92 -1.02
N GLU A 104 -24.67 -14.90 -0.49
CA GLU A 104 -24.49 -14.37 0.86
C GLU A 104 -25.86 -14.16 1.49
N GLU A 105 -25.99 -14.47 2.76
CA GLU A 105 -27.21 -14.23 3.52
C GLU A 105 -26.85 -13.54 4.83
N ASP A 106 -27.44 -12.39 5.06
CA ASP A 106 -27.38 -11.69 6.33
C ASP A 106 -28.79 -11.47 6.90
N SER A 107 -28.92 -10.77 8.03
CA SER A 107 -30.18 -10.48 8.68
C SER A 107 -31.11 -9.60 7.85
N HIS A 108 -30.65 -8.97 6.78
CA HIS A 108 -31.35 -7.91 6.05
C HIS A 108 -31.57 -8.25 4.57
N ALA A 109 -30.72 -9.08 3.97
CA ALA A 109 -30.79 -9.40 2.55
C ALA A 109 -30.19 -10.77 2.23
N LYS A 110 -30.79 -11.43 1.23
CA LYS A 110 -30.25 -12.64 0.61
C LYS A 110 -29.69 -12.30 -0.75
N ILE A 111 -28.37 -12.18 -0.80
CA ILE A 111 -27.66 -11.93 -2.05
C ILE A 111 -27.46 -13.24 -2.77
N ASN A 112 -27.95 -13.34 -4.00
CA ASN A 112 -27.87 -14.52 -4.86
C ASN A 112 -27.69 -14.06 -6.29
N THR A 113 -26.42 -13.87 -6.72
CA THR A 113 -26.11 -13.21 -7.99
C THR A 113 -25.16 -14.02 -8.85
N ILE A 114 -25.25 -13.80 -10.15
CA ILE A 114 -24.16 -14.05 -11.10
C ILE A 114 -23.57 -12.68 -11.42
N ASP A 115 -22.37 -12.42 -10.96
CA ASP A 115 -21.64 -11.18 -11.15
C ASP A 115 -20.78 -11.30 -12.42
N ASP A 116 -21.15 -10.61 -13.48
CA ASP A 116 -20.39 -10.56 -14.74
C ASP A 116 -19.33 -9.47 -14.65
N VAL A 117 -18.06 -9.86 -14.67
CA VAL A 117 -16.91 -8.98 -14.38
C VAL A 117 -16.27 -8.48 -15.67
N TYR A 118 -16.10 -7.17 -15.74
CA TYR A 118 -15.49 -6.46 -16.86
C TYR A 118 -14.28 -5.65 -16.41
N LEU A 119 -13.32 -5.50 -17.32
CA LEU A 119 -12.20 -4.55 -17.18
C LEU A 119 -12.38 -3.41 -18.20
N LEU A 120 -12.19 -2.19 -17.73
CA LEU A 120 -12.11 -0.98 -18.55
C LEU A 120 -10.74 -0.34 -18.38
N GLU A 121 -9.98 -0.18 -19.45
CA GLU A 121 -8.73 0.58 -19.42
C GLU A 121 -9.04 2.08 -19.64
N ALA A 122 -8.77 2.90 -18.62
CA ALA A 122 -9.01 4.34 -18.68
C ALA A 122 -8.13 5.11 -17.69
N ASP A 123 -7.50 6.19 -18.16
CA ASP A 123 -6.81 7.16 -17.34
C ASP A 123 -7.79 8.27 -16.95
N LEU A 124 -8.25 8.29 -15.71
CA LEU A 124 -9.17 9.29 -15.19
C LEU A 124 -8.43 10.30 -14.32
N ASP A 125 -8.80 11.56 -14.45
CA ASP A 125 -8.46 12.54 -13.44
C ASP A 125 -9.45 12.41 -12.27
N VAL A 126 -8.95 11.92 -11.14
CA VAL A 126 -9.74 11.68 -9.93
C VAL A 126 -10.34 12.99 -9.38
N GLU A 127 -9.61 14.10 -9.49
CA GLU A 127 -10.05 15.41 -8.99
C GLU A 127 -11.15 16.03 -9.86
N GLU A 128 -11.15 15.74 -11.18
CA GLU A 128 -12.15 16.25 -12.12
C GLU A 128 -13.36 15.32 -12.29
N THR A 129 -13.30 14.09 -11.74
CA THR A 129 -14.35 13.08 -11.88
C THR A 129 -15.61 13.48 -11.11
N LYS A 130 -16.76 13.53 -11.82
CA LYS A 130 -18.06 13.85 -11.22
C LYS A 130 -18.66 12.62 -10.55
N LEU A 131 -18.62 12.59 -9.24
CA LEU A 131 -19.14 11.47 -8.42
C LEU A 131 -20.63 11.59 -8.18
N GLN A 132 -21.33 10.47 -8.24
CA GLN A 132 -22.71 10.35 -7.78
C GLN A 132 -22.73 10.10 -6.26
N PHE A 133 -22.73 11.15 -5.44
CA PHE A 133 -22.60 11.10 -3.98
C PHE A 133 -23.66 10.26 -3.25
N THR A 134 -24.75 9.87 -3.91
CA THR A 134 -25.72 8.92 -3.33
C THR A 134 -25.18 7.50 -3.30
N GLU A 135 -24.28 7.15 -4.22
CA GLU A 135 -23.72 5.82 -4.40
C GLU A 135 -22.32 5.69 -3.79
N LEU A 136 -21.47 6.67 -4.00
CA LEU A 136 -20.07 6.69 -3.56
C LEU A 136 -19.66 8.07 -3.05
N THR A 137 -18.69 8.13 -2.15
CA THR A 137 -18.21 9.39 -1.55
C THR A 137 -16.82 9.79 -1.97
N ASP A 138 -16.02 8.85 -2.46
CA ASP A 138 -14.63 9.07 -2.83
C ASP A 138 -14.14 8.02 -3.82
N ILE A 139 -13.11 8.34 -4.61
CA ILE A 139 -12.42 7.41 -5.51
C ILE A 139 -10.92 7.62 -5.39
N LYS A 140 -10.15 6.55 -5.60
CA LYS A 140 -8.68 6.61 -5.68
C LYS A 140 -8.13 5.50 -6.55
N TYR A 141 -6.96 5.74 -7.12
CA TYR A 141 -6.18 4.70 -7.76
C TYR A 141 -5.28 3.97 -6.75
N VAL A 142 -5.23 2.65 -6.88
CA VAL A 142 -4.37 1.77 -6.06
C VAL A 142 -3.69 0.77 -6.97
N TYR A 143 -2.37 0.67 -6.88
CA TYR A 143 -1.63 -0.29 -7.68
C TYR A 143 -2.13 -1.73 -7.44
N TYR A 144 -2.36 -2.51 -8.53
CA TYR A 144 -3.13 -3.76 -8.44
C TYR A 144 -2.50 -4.79 -7.50
N GLU A 145 -1.17 -4.99 -7.47
CA GLU A 145 -0.52 -5.94 -6.55
C GLU A 145 -0.61 -5.47 -5.09
N TYR A 146 -0.57 -4.15 -4.85
CA TYR A 146 -0.78 -3.62 -3.50
C TYR A 146 -2.23 -3.79 -3.05
N LEU A 147 -3.19 -3.57 -3.95
CA LEU A 147 -4.60 -3.82 -3.69
C LEU A 147 -4.87 -5.31 -3.42
N GLU A 148 -4.20 -6.22 -4.15
CA GLU A 148 -4.26 -7.66 -3.88
C GLU A 148 -3.81 -7.98 -2.45
N GLN A 149 -2.74 -7.35 -1.97
CA GLN A 149 -2.24 -7.55 -0.60
C GLN A 149 -3.22 -7.02 0.45
N ILE A 150 -3.84 -5.87 0.19
CA ILE A 150 -4.89 -5.31 1.05
C ILE A 150 -6.04 -6.32 1.22
N PHE A 151 -6.54 -6.89 0.13
CA PHE A 151 -7.61 -7.90 0.20
C PHE A 151 -7.15 -9.21 0.85
N LYS A 152 -5.94 -9.70 0.55
CA LYS A 152 -5.37 -10.91 1.20
C LYS A 152 -5.23 -10.76 2.71
N ASN A 153 -4.91 -9.55 3.19
CA ASN A 153 -4.75 -9.24 4.61
C ASN A 153 -6.08 -8.90 5.31
N ASN A 154 -7.20 -8.86 4.57
CA ASN A 154 -8.53 -8.47 5.05
C ASN A 154 -8.48 -7.11 5.78
N ASP A 155 -7.92 -6.10 5.10
CA ASP A 155 -7.87 -4.73 5.62
C ASP A 155 -9.29 -4.23 5.98
N PRO A 156 -9.55 -3.74 7.21
CA PRO A 156 -10.88 -3.37 7.66
C PRO A 156 -11.50 -2.17 6.91
N ASP A 157 -10.70 -1.38 6.21
CA ASP A 157 -11.19 -0.26 5.40
C ASP A 157 -11.72 -0.69 4.03
N TYR A 158 -11.55 -1.96 3.66
CA TYR A 158 -11.97 -2.51 2.37
C TYR A 158 -13.03 -3.60 2.54
N VAL A 159 -13.81 -3.83 1.47
CA VAL A 159 -14.75 -4.96 1.45
C VAL A 159 -13.98 -6.28 1.61
N PRO A 160 -14.61 -7.31 2.21
CA PRO A 160 -13.97 -8.61 2.41
C PRO A 160 -13.44 -9.22 1.12
N ASN A 161 -12.33 -9.95 1.22
CA ASN A 161 -11.78 -10.69 0.09
C ASN A 161 -12.76 -11.79 -0.38
N CYS A 162 -12.87 -11.94 -1.69
CA CYS A 162 -13.80 -12.89 -2.30
C CYS A 162 -13.17 -13.59 -3.52
N GLU A 163 -13.92 -14.52 -4.15
CA GLU A 163 -13.42 -15.27 -5.30
C GLU A 163 -13.16 -14.38 -6.52
N GLU A 164 -14.00 -13.35 -6.72
CA GLU A 164 -13.81 -12.37 -7.79
C GLU A 164 -12.41 -11.73 -7.72
N HIS A 165 -11.99 -11.30 -6.52
CA HIS A 165 -10.68 -10.68 -6.33
C HIS A 165 -9.55 -11.64 -6.72
N LYS A 166 -9.63 -12.91 -6.35
CA LYS A 166 -8.61 -13.92 -6.70
C LYS A 166 -8.49 -14.11 -8.21
N LEU A 167 -9.63 -14.21 -8.90
CA LEU A 167 -9.67 -14.38 -10.36
C LEU A 167 -9.17 -13.12 -11.08
N LEU A 168 -9.58 -11.94 -10.62
CA LEU A 168 -9.12 -10.67 -11.16
C LEU A 168 -7.59 -10.52 -11.06
N PHE A 169 -7.02 -10.73 -9.87
CA PHE A 169 -5.58 -10.57 -9.70
C PHE A 169 -4.79 -11.61 -10.46
N LYS A 170 -5.30 -12.85 -10.54
CA LYS A 170 -4.69 -13.87 -11.42
C LYS A 170 -4.67 -13.39 -12.88
N TYR A 171 -5.80 -12.89 -13.39
CA TYR A 171 -5.87 -12.35 -14.75
C TYR A 171 -4.89 -11.19 -14.97
N LEU A 172 -4.79 -10.25 -14.01
CA LEU A 172 -3.89 -9.10 -14.12
C LEU A 172 -2.40 -9.53 -14.07
N HIS A 173 -2.05 -10.52 -13.25
CA HIS A 173 -0.71 -11.11 -13.26
C HIS A 173 -0.42 -11.76 -14.62
N ASP A 174 -1.31 -12.59 -15.13
CA ASP A 174 -1.15 -13.23 -16.44
C ASP A 174 -1.01 -12.16 -17.56
N LYS A 175 -1.81 -11.09 -17.51
CA LYS A 175 -1.77 -9.98 -18.51
C LYS A 175 -0.49 -9.15 -18.44
N PHE A 176 0.06 -8.91 -17.25
CA PHE A 176 1.16 -7.94 -17.07
C PHE A 176 2.51 -8.58 -16.78
N ASP A 177 2.58 -9.79 -16.23
CA ASP A 177 3.84 -10.45 -15.88
C ASP A 177 4.58 -10.99 -17.11
N GLU A 178 3.88 -11.34 -18.19
CA GLU A 178 4.53 -11.73 -19.46
C GLU A 178 5.34 -10.59 -20.10
N HIS A 179 5.01 -9.32 -19.79
CA HIS A 179 5.73 -8.16 -20.34
C HIS A 179 6.88 -7.68 -19.45
N ASP A 180 6.92 -8.07 -18.17
CA ASP A 180 7.96 -7.64 -17.23
C ASP A 180 9.33 -8.32 -17.45
N SER A 181 9.43 -9.33 -18.32
CA SER A 181 10.71 -9.92 -18.72
C SER A 181 11.48 -9.07 -19.76
N ILE A 182 10.83 -8.08 -20.37
CA ILE A 182 11.41 -7.23 -21.43
C ILE A 182 11.65 -5.84 -20.83
N GLY A 183 12.90 -5.53 -20.46
CA GLY A 183 13.29 -4.18 -20.07
C GLY A 183 13.97 -4.03 -18.70
N VAL A 184 14.60 -5.11 -18.20
CA VAL A 184 15.45 -5.01 -17.00
C VAL A 184 16.62 -4.06 -17.29
N LEU A 185 16.69 -2.95 -16.57
CA LEU A 185 17.73 -1.94 -16.68
C LEU A 185 18.92 -2.25 -15.76
N TYR A 186 18.58 -2.61 -14.49
CA TYR A 186 19.57 -2.99 -13.49
C TYR A 186 19.05 -4.17 -12.68
N LYS A 187 19.98 -5.04 -12.25
CA LYS A 187 19.67 -6.12 -11.31
C LYS A 187 20.79 -6.22 -10.29
N THR A 188 20.44 -6.33 -9.02
CA THR A 188 21.39 -6.48 -7.93
C THR A 188 20.83 -7.34 -6.81
N GLU A 189 21.74 -7.91 -6.03
CA GLU A 189 21.37 -8.68 -4.83
C GLU A 189 22.04 -8.09 -3.61
N HIS A 190 21.33 -8.09 -2.51
CA HIS A 190 21.81 -7.59 -1.24
C HIS A 190 21.41 -8.53 -0.11
N GLU A 191 22.37 -8.93 0.71
CA GLU A 191 22.12 -9.67 1.93
C GLU A 191 22.03 -8.69 3.10
N TYR A 192 20.88 -8.65 3.76
CA TYR A 192 20.64 -7.71 4.85
C TYR A 192 21.32 -8.18 6.13
N SER A 193 22.31 -7.46 6.59
CA SER A 193 23.07 -7.79 7.80
C SER A 193 22.82 -6.80 8.93
N TYR A 194 23.05 -7.26 10.18
CA TYR A 194 23.01 -6.38 11.36
C TYR A 194 23.99 -5.20 11.25
N SER A 195 25.17 -5.42 10.66
CA SER A 195 26.17 -4.37 10.47
C SER A 195 25.68 -3.24 9.59
N GLU A 196 24.96 -3.56 8.51
CA GLU A 196 24.34 -2.59 7.59
C GLU A 196 23.23 -1.82 8.28
N HIS A 197 22.38 -2.50 9.03
CA HIS A 197 21.34 -1.90 9.84
C HIS A 197 21.92 -0.88 10.83
N MET A 198 23.00 -1.22 11.50
CA MET A 198 23.70 -0.31 12.42
C MET A 198 24.40 0.86 11.73
N LYS A 199 24.90 0.68 10.50
CA LYS A 199 25.48 1.80 9.72
C LYS A 199 24.44 2.89 9.47
N LEU A 200 23.26 2.52 9.00
CA LEU A 200 22.16 3.47 8.79
C LEU A 200 21.71 4.12 10.10
N HIS A 201 21.55 3.33 11.17
CA HIS A 201 21.20 3.87 12.49
C HIS A 201 22.20 4.96 12.93
N ASN A 202 23.49 4.65 12.86
CA ASN A 202 24.54 5.61 13.26
C ASN A 202 24.51 6.89 12.39
N LEU A 203 24.21 6.75 11.11
CA LEU A 203 24.07 7.88 10.19
C LEU A 203 22.88 8.78 10.57
N LEU A 204 21.72 8.18 10.83
CA LEU A 204 20.50 8.91 11.22
C LEU A 204 20.62 9.51 12.64
N TYR A 205 21.28 8.79 13.56
CA TYR A 205 21.50 9.26 14.93
C TYR A 205 22.44 10.45 14.99
N ARG A 206 23.51 10.47 14.18
CA ARG A 206 24.44 11.63 14.08
C ARG A 206 23.74 12.91 13.60
N ARG A 207 22.64 12.79 12.86
CA ARG A 207 21.86 13.93 12.38
C ARG A 207 21.10 14.68 13.48
N ASN A 208 20.88 14.06 14.64
CA ASN A 208 20.23 14.70 15.79
C ASN A 208 21.25 15.45 16.68
N ILE A 209 22.15 16.23 16.03
CA ILE A 209 23.17 17.03 16.71
C ILE A 209 22.55 17.92 17.80
N LEU A 210 21.36 18.49 17.53
CA LEU A 210 20.66 19.33 18.50
C LEU A 210 20.29 18.60 19.78
N ILE A 211 19.78 17.37 19.66
CA ILE A 211 19.44 16.51 20.80
C ILE A 211 20.69 16.14 21.58
N ASN A 212 21.79 15.83 20.89
CA ASN A 212 23.07 15.52 21.53
C ASN A 212 23.65 16.74 22.24
N ILE A 213 23.55 17.95 21.66
CA ILE A 213 23.97 19.20 22.31
C ILE A 213 23.13 19.45 23.57
N ILE A 214 21.81 19.33 23.49
CA ILE A 214 20.92 19.50 24.65
C ILE A 214 21.26 18.47 25.74
N ALA A 215 21.51 17.22 25.38
CA ALA A 215 21.91 16.19 26.32
C ALA A 215 23.26 16.51 27.03
N ILE A 216 24.24 16.98 26.27
CA ILE A 216 25.54 17.41 26.80
C ILE A 216 25.36 18.62 27.74
N MET A 217 24.57 19.61 27.35
CA MET A 217 24.29 20.79 28.19
C MET A 217 23.59 20.38 29.51
N MET A 218 22.60 19.52 29.46
CA MET A 218 21.93 19.01 30.64
C MET A 218 22.88 18.25 31.56
N THR A 219 23.78 17.43 30.98
CA THR A 219 24.82 16.73 31.74
C THR A 219 25.75 17.70 32.42
N ILE A 220 26.23 18.78 31.75
CA ILE A 220 27.07 19.81 32.35
C ILE A 220 26.34 20.51 33.49
N ILE A 221 25.07 20.85 33.36
CA ILE A 221 24.24 21.48 34.40
C ILE A 221 24.19 20.57 35.63
N VAL A 222 23.94 19.24 35.46
CA VAL A 222 23.92 18.30 36.58
C VAL A 222 25.27 18.19 37.26
N ILE A 223 26.36 18.13 36.50
CA ILE A 223 27.74 18.12 37.06
C ILE A 223 28.04 19.41 37.84
N CYS A 224 27.70 20.57 37.28
CA CYS A 224 27.89 21.85 37.99
C CYS A 224 27.09 21.91 39.30
N ASN A 225 25.82 21.49 39.28
CA ASN A 225 25.03 21.39 40.51
C ASN A 225 25.67 20.42 41.53
N ALA A 226 26.14 19.26 41.07
CA ALA A 226 26.83 18.29 41.92
C ALA A 226 28.08 18.89 42.58
N ILE A 227 28.89 19.67 41.85
CA ILE A 227 30.07 20.36 42.37
C ILE A 227 29.69 21.41 43.43
N ILE A 228 28.65 22.21 43.17
CA ILE A 228 28.16 23.21 44.11
C ILE A 228 27.69 22.55 45.42
N TYR A 229 26.93 21.47 45.35
CA TYR A 229 26.52 20.70 46.52
C TYR A 229 27.72 20.08 47.27
N GLY A 230 28.73 19.60 46.55
CA GLY A 230 29.99 19.10 47.16
C GLY A 230 30.73 20.17 47.96
N ILE A 231 30.82 21.41 47.44
CA ILE A 231 31.48 22.55 48.09
C ILE A 231 30.70 22.97 49.34
N THR A 232 29.36 22.84 49.35
CA THR A 232 28.52 23.23 50.49
C THR A 232 28.40 22.16 51.58
N SER A 233 29.21 21.11 51.52
CA SER A 233 29.29 20.02 52.49
C SER A 233 28.06 19.12 52.61
N GLN A 234 27.24 19.06 51.58
CA GLN A 234 26.06 18.18 51.49
C GLN A 234 26.39 16.93 50.62
N LEU A 235 27.15 16.00 51.15
CA LEU A 235 27.69 14.83 50.43
C LEU A 235 26.61 13.91 49.88
N LEU A 236 25.48 13.75 50.56
CA LEU A 236 24.40 12.83 50.16
C LEU A 236 23.69 13.30 48.86
N PRO A 237 23.23 14.55 48.73
CA PRO A 237 22.68 15.08 47.48
C PRO A 237 23.71 15.10 46.33
N PHE A 238 24.99 15.32 46.61
CA PHE A 238 26.07 15.28 45.62
C PHE A 238 26.18 13.86 44.97
N ASN A 239 26.28 12.84 45.79
CA ASN A 239 26.39 11.46 45.32
C ASN A 239 25.14 11.01 44.53
N MET A 240 23.96 11.40 44.98
CA MET A 240 22.72 11.10 44.24
C MET A 240 22.65 11.81 42.88
N ALA A 241 23.05 13.08 42.80
CA ALA A 241 23.09 13.83 41.55
C ALA A 241 24.10 13.23 40.56
N LEU A 242 25.25 12.79 41.03
CA LEU A 242 26.26 12.12 40.21
C LEU A 242 25.77 10.77 39.66
N ILE A 243 25.12 9.95 40.50
CA ILE A 243 24.54 8.67 40.09
C ILE A 243 23.46 8.90 39.01
N LEU A 244 22.56 9.85 39.23
CA LEU A 244 21.51 10.20 38.27
C LEU A 244 22.09 10.68 36.93
N ALA A 245 23.18 11.45 36.95
CA ALA A 245 23.88 11.90 35.74
C ALA A 245 24.47 10.74 34.95
N ILE A 246 25.10 9.78 35.64
CA ILE A 246 25.67 8.59 35.02
C ILE A 246 24.57 7.71 34.42
N VAL A 247 23.51 7.44 35.16
CA VAL A 247 22.35 6.63 34.68
C VAL A 247 21.70 7.33 33.48
N TYR A 248 21.57 8.64 33.51
CA TYR A 248 20.98 9.41 32.39
C TYR A 248 21.88 9.34 31.15
N LEU A 249 23.18 9.43 31.27
CA LEU A 249 24.16 9.26 30.19
C LEU A 249 24.11 7.86 29.57
N GLU A 250 24.05 6.84 30.43
CA GLU A 250 23.90 5.45 29.97
C GLU A 250 22.58 5.25 29.21
N LEU A 251 21.46 5.77 29.71
CA LEU A 251 20.17 5.70 29.03
C LEU A 251 20.19 6.40 27.68
N LEU A 252 20.82 7.58 27.56
CA LEU A 252 20.93 8.30 26.30
C LEU A 252 21.75 7.55 25.23
N ILE A 253 22.80 6.86 25.63
CA ILE A 253 23.72 6.16 24.72
C ILE A 253 23.22 4.75 24.41
N TYR A 254 22.80 4.00 25.44
CA TYR A 254 22.48 2.58 25.31
C TYR A 254 21.04 2.32 24.85
N LEU A 255 20.07 3.11 25.31
CA LEU A 255 18.66 2.83 25.04
C LEU A 255 18.29 2.91 23.54
N PRO A 256 18.77 3.88 22.75
CA PRO A 256 18.52 3.90 21.31
C PRO A 256 19.17 2.69 20.62
N LYS A 257 20.42 2.36 20.94
CA LYS A 257 21.13 1.21 20.39
C LYS A 257 20.42 -0.10 20.75
N TYR A 258 19.99 -0.24 22.00
CA TYR A 258 19.26 -1.43 22.46
C TYR A 258 17.93 -1.58 21.76
N ARG A 259 17.13 -0.49 21.64
CA ARG A 259 15.84 -0.50 20.92
C ARG A 259 16.04 -0.88 19.47
N PHE A 260 17.06 -0.35 18.83
CA PHE A 260 17.36 -0.63 17.43
C PHE A 260 17.83 -2.08 17.20
N LYS A 261 18.67 -2.60 18.12
CA LYS A 261 19.07 -4.00 18.15
C LYS A 261 17.87 -4.93 18.35
N LYS A 262 16.99 -4.60 19.30
CA LYS A 262 15.78 -5.36 19.58
C LYS A 262 14.82 -5.34 18.39
N ALA A 263 14.67 -4.20 17.70
CA ALA A 263 13.86 -4.09 16.50
C ALA A 263 14.40 -4.98 15.36
N TYR A 264 15.72 -5.04 15.17
CA TYR A 264 16.35 -5.96 14.22
C TYR A 264 16.15 -7.43 14.63
N GLU A 265 16.34 -7.75 15.91
CA GLU A 265 16.22 -9.13 16.43
C GLU A 265 14.78 -9.64 16.45
N SER A 266 13.81 -8.77 16.66
CA SER A 266 12.37 -9.12 16.65
C SER A 266 11.81 -9.29 15.25
N ASN A 267 12.45 -8.72 14.26
CA ASN A 267 11.97 -8.76 12.87
C ASN A 267 12.62 -9.95 12.13
N LEU A 268 12.07 -11.15 12.37
CA LEU A 268 12.53 -12.41 11.75
C LEU A 268 12.49 -12.38 10.22
N ILE A 269 11.72 -11.45 9.62
CA ILE A 269 11.58 -11.30 8.19
C ILE A 269 12.86 -10.78 7.53
N PHE A 270 13.70 -10.03 8.28
CA PHE A 270 14.89 -9.38 7.73
C PHE A 270 16.21 -10.09 8.01
N LYS A 271 16.19 -11.17 8.83
CA LYS A 271 17.44 -11.88 9.15
C LYS A 271 17.86 -12.81 8.01
N GLU A 272 19.09 -12.63 7.53
CA GLU A 272 19.74 -13.52 6.55
C GLU A 272 18.92 -13.73 5.27
N VAL A 273 18.17 -12.69 4.86
CA VAL A 273 17.36 -12.73 3.64
C VAL A 273 18.12 -12.04 2.52
N ILE A 274 18.29 -12.76 1.42
CA ILE A 274 18.82 -12.18 0.20
C ILE A 274 17.66 -11.48 -0.51
N TYR A 275 17.83 -10.18 -0.71
CA TYR A 275 16.95 -9.34 -1.50
C TYR A 275 17.48 -9.24 -2.92
N THR A 276 16.71 -9.67 -3.90
CA THR A 276 17.00 -9.43 -5.31
C THR A 276 16.20 -8.20 -5.75
N TYR A 277 16.89 -7.18 -6.20
CA TYR A 277 16.31 -5.97 -6.78
C TYR A 277 16.42 -6.01 -8.30
N THR A 278 15.30 -5.78 -8.98
CA THR A 278 15.26 -5.69 -10.44
C THR A 278 14.61 -4.37 -10.82
N PHE A 279 15.36 -3.50 -11.52
CA PHE A 279 14.93 -2.15 -11.87
C PHE A 279 14.47 -2.09 -13.32
N TYR A 280 13.33 -1.47 -13.52
CA TYR A 280 12.69 -1.21 -14.79
C TYR A 280 12.52 0.29 -15.02
N GLU A 281 11.93 0.70 -16.14
CA GLU A 281 11.78 2.11 -16.50
C GLU A 281 10.94 2.91 -15.47
N GLU A 282 9.87 2.35 -14.91
CA GLU A 282 8.92 3.06 -14.04
C GLU A 282 8.89 2.59 -12.59
N TYR A 283 9.43 1.41 -12.31
CA TYR A 283 9.38 0.77 -10.99
C TYR A 283 10.58 -0.14 -10.78
N PHE A 284 10.69 -0.69 -9.60
CA PHE A 284 11.61 -1.79 -9.29
C PHE A 284 10.92 -2.87 -8.47
N ASN A 285 11.32 -4.10 -8.72
CA ASN A 285 10.86 -5.27 -7.98
C ASN A 285 11.86 -5.62 -6.88
N ILE A 286 11.33 -6.01 -5.72
CA ILE A 286 12.08 -6.52 -4.58
C ILE A 286 11.60 -7.94 -4.34
N LYS A 287 12.47 -8.91 -4.59
CA LYS A 287 12.14 -10.33 -4.44
C LYS A 287 12.96 -10.97 -3.33
N THR A 288 12.30 -11.74 -2.48
CA THR A 288 12.90 -12.66 -1.51
C THR A 288 12.27 -14.05 -1.68
N LYS A 289 12.67 -15.01 -0.85
CA LYS A 289 12.01 -16.35 -0.85
C LYS A 289 10.53 -16.30 -0.49
N GLN A 290 10.10 -15.27 0.24
CA GLN A 290 8.75 -15.17 0.83
C GLN A 290 7.94 -13.97 0.31
N MET A 291 8.59 -13.03 -0.36
CA MET A 291 8.00 -11.76 -0.76
C MET A 291 8.40 -11.43 -2.21
N ASN A 292 7.44 -10.91 -2.96
CA ASN A 292 7.68 -10.24 -4.23
C ASN A 292 6.91 -8.92 -4.18
N LEU A 293 7.63 -7.80 -4.17
CA LEU A 293 7.06 -6.47 -4.00
C LEU A 293 7.50 -5.57 -5.15
N LYS A 294 6.56 -4.90 -5.76
CA LYS A 294 6.80 -3.89 -6.78
C LYS A 294 6.69 -2.49 -6.15
N VAL A 295 7.67 -1.63 -6.42
CA VAL A 295 7.73 -0.26 -5.88
C VAL A 295 7.94 0.71 -7.03
N PHE A 296 7.03 1.64 -7.22
CA PHE A 296 7.18 2.73 -8.18
C PHE A 296 8.10 3.82 -7.62
N TYR A 297 8.90 4.46 -8.49
CA TYR A 297 9.80 5.53 -8.05
C TYR A 297 9.05 6.70 -7.40
N GLY A 298 7.82 7.00 -7.84
CA GLY A 298 6.97 8.02 -7.24
C GLY A 298 6.46 7.71 -5.83
N GLN A 299 6.54 6.44 -5.39
CA GLN A 299 6.17 6.02 -4.03
C GLN A 299 7.32 6.16 -3.03
N LEU A 300 8.52 6.50 -3.51
CA LEU A 300 9.66 6.71 -2.62
C LEU A 300 9.49 8.00 -1.83
N TYR A 301 9.62 7.87 -0.51
CA TYR A 301 9.54 9.00 0.43
C TYR A 301 10.82 9.84 0.43
N LYS A 302 11.99 9.20 0.35
CA LYS A 302 13.32 9.81 0.24
C LYS A 302 14.36 8.78 -0.16
N ILE A 303 15.48 9.26 -0.69
CA ILE A 303 16.70 8.46 -0.90
C ILE A 303 17.83 9.03 -0.08
N ILE A 304 18.59 8.15 0.56
CA ILE A 304 19.85 8.48 1.22
C ILE A 304 20.97 7.72 0.50
N GLU A 305 21.91 8.48 -0.04
CA GLU A 305 23.13 7.95 -0.66
C GLU A 305 24.31 8.11 0.27
N THR A 306 25.08 7.04 0.46
CA THR A 306 26.35 7.04 1.19
C THR A 306 27.50 6.62 0.29
N SER A 307 28.72 6.51 0.83
CA SER A 307 29.86 5.94 0.09
C SER A 307 29.58 4.55 -0.43
N ASP A 308 28.86 3.73 0.34
CA ASP A 308 28.74 2.29 0.12
C ASP A 308 27.36 1.84 -0.35
N ASN A 309 26.30 2.60 0.00
CA ASN A 309 24.92 2.16 -0.18
C ASN A 309 23.98 3.27 -0.66
N TYR A 310 22.89 2.84 -1.30
CA TYR A 310 21.65 3.61 -1.44
C TYR A 310 20.62 3.05 -0.47
N TYR A 311 19.93 3.92 0.27
CA TYR A 311 18.81 3.59 1.13
C TYR A 311 17.55 4.20 0.54
N LEU A 312 16.66 3.35 0.01
CA LEU A 312 15.41 3.73 -0.63
C LEU A 312 14.30 3.66 0.40
N PHE A 313 13.82 4.79 0.87
CA PHE A 313 12.76 4.87 1.87
C PHE A 313 11.39 4.91 1.22
N THR A 314 10.48 4.05 1.63
CA THR A 314 9.05 4.09 1.27
C THR A 314 8.20 4.76 2.34
N SER A 315 8.73 4.89 3.57
CA SER A 315 8.15 5.66 4.68
C SER A 315 9.25 6.18 5.59
N ASN A 316 8.88 6.82 6.71
CA ASN A 316 9.88 7.24 7.71
C ASN A 316 10.66 6.08 8.34
N GLU A 317 10.07 4.89 8.39
CA GLU A 317 10.60 3.72 9.10
C GLU A 317 11.01 2.57 8.16
N ASN A 318 10.37 2.47 7.00
CA ASN A 318 10.61 1.39 6.05
C ASN A 318 11.57 1.82 4.94
N TYR A 319 12.61 1.03 4.73
CA TYR A 319 13.63 1.29 3.72
C TYR A 319 14.21 0.00 3.16
N TYR A 320 14.79 0.09 1.96
CA TYR A 320 15.51 -0.96 1.26
C TYR A 320 16.94 -0.51 1.01
N VAL A 321 17.88 -1.46 1.05
CA VAL A 321 19.32 -1.18 0.92
C VAL A 321 19.86 -1.76 -0.37
N ILE A 322 20.58 -0.96 -1.12
CA ILE A 322 21.29 -1.37 -2.33
C ILE A 322 22.76 -1.06 -2.16
N THR A 323 23.60 -2.07 -2.21
CA THR A 323 25.06 -1.91 -2.11
C THR A 323 25.62 -1.44 -3.44
N LYS A 324 26.40 -0.36 -3.43
CA LYS A 324 26.99 0.24 -4.63
C LYS A 324 27.94 -0.70 -5.39
N ASN A 325 28.65 -1.54 -4.67
CA ASN A 325 29.59 -2.50 -5.29
C ASN A 325 28.91 -3.56 -6.16
N ASN A 326 27.61 -3.77 -5.96
CA ASN A 326 26.82 -4.79 -6.66
C ASN A 326 26.00 -4.23 -7.81
N ILE A 327 26.12 -2.93 -8.13
CA ILE A 327 25.34 -2.28 -9.17
C ILE A 327 26.23 -1.31 -9.97
N ASP A 328 25.94 -1.15 -11.26
CA ASP A 328 26.69 -0.28 -12.15
C ASP A 328 26.68 1.19 -11.66
N SER A 329 27.78 1.90 -11.91
CA SER A 329 27.94 3.30 -11.49
C SER A 329 26.94 4.26 -12.16
N SER A 330 26.39 3.91 -13.33
CA SER A 330 25.35 4.67 -14.02
C SER A 330 24.02 4.65 -13.28
N PHE A 331 23.84 3.71 -12.34
CA PHE A 331 22.63 3.63 -11.50
C PHE A 331 22.36 4.92 -10.71
N ASN A 332 23.40 5.62 -10.26
CA ASN A 332 23.25 6.89 -9.56
C ASN A 332 22.50 7.92 -10.41
N THR A 333 22.93 8.09 -11.66
CA THR A 333 22.28 9.02 -12.60
C THR A 333 20.87 8.54 -12.94
N PHE A 334 20.69 7.24 -13.13
CA PHE A 334 19.38 6.65 -13.40
C PHE A 334 18.40 6.95 -12.25
N ILE A 335 18.73 6.55 -11.02
CA ILE A 335 17.80 6.67 -9.89
C ILE A 335 17.50 8.14 -9.54
N SER A 336 18.50 9.02 -9.63
CA SER A 336 18.31 10.45 -9.37
C SER A 336 17.36 11.12 -10.37
N ASN A 337 17.33 10.65 -11.62
CA ASN A 337 16.43 11.17 -12.65
C ASN A 337 15.00 10.62 -12.55
N LYS A 338 14.80 9.48 -11.88
CA LYS A 338 13.49 8.82 -11.74
C LYS A 338 12.68 9.26 -10.54
N VAL A 339 13.31 9.88 -9.54
CA VAL A 339 12.65 10.21 -8.28
C VAL A 339 12.37 11.71 -8.16
N THR A 340 11.20 12.03 -7.62
CA THR A 340 10.80 13.40 -7.26
C THR A 340 10.94 13.68 -5.77
N CYS A 341 11.23 12.63 -4.97
CA CYS A 341 11.41 12.75 -3.53
C CYS A 341 12.80 13.34 -3.17
N PRO A 342 13.02 13.79 -1.91
CA PRO A 342 14.30 14.27 -1.44
C PRO A 342 15.43 13.25 -1.63
N TYR A 343 16.51 13.65 -2.31
CA TYR A 343 17.72 12.87 -2.53
C TYR A 343 18.87 13.47 -1.72
N ILE A 344 19.34 12.74 -0.72
CA ILE A 344 20.30 13.21 0.27
C ILE A 344 21.62 12.46 0.10
N VAL A 345 22.70 13.16 -0.23
CA VAL A 345 24.03 12.56 -0.40
C VAL A 345 24.89 12.84 0.83
N TYR A 346 25.38 11.77 1.46
CA TYR A 346 26.39 11.87 2.52
C TYR A 346 27.76 11.59 1.91
N GLY A 347 28.56 12.63 1.71
CA GLY A 347 29.90 12.55 1.15
C GLY A 347 30.91 11.78 2.01
N ARG A 348 32.02 11.35 1.40
CA ARG A 348 33.21 10.83 2.08
C ARG A 348 33.82 11.98 2.92
N GLY A 349 33.60 11.96 4.23
CA GLY A 349 34.24 12.87 5.15
C GLY A 349 33.26 13.73 5.96
N LEU A 350 32.68 13.18 6.97
CA LEU A 350 32.33 13.80 8.26
C LEU A 350 32.64 12.81 9.36
#